data_40a97203fb3b6c3939d4b522e4ba4963
#
_entry.id   40a97203fb3b6c3939d4b522e4ba4963
#
_cell.length_a   1.000
_cell.length_b   1.000
_cell.length_c   1.000
_cell.angle_alpha   90.00
_cell.angle_beta   90.00
_cell.angle_gamma   90.00
#
_symmetry.space_group_name_H-M   'P 1'
#
loop_
_entity.id
_entity.type
_entity.pdbx_description
1 polymer ?
#
loop_
_entity_poly.entity_id
_entity_poly.type
_entity_poly.pdbx_seq_one_letter_code
_entity_poly.pdbx_strand_id
1 'polypeptide(L)'
;MMGSVQTAPADDRFRGWLRIEPVAGLSEERWDPLLICVAGYILTAVGRLHQLFGALEAIHLAAIAGALTVVIYLANTREVRRPGAVRCLTTNLVGLLVFWMVLSLTTALNAGVSVDLVFNNFIKTALISFVVAASIRSVDDVERLAFVYLAGAVIYSAIVMTRFDVGSGNDWRLGHLYYYDANDYATFTVTAMPLGLYFLNRAQRRAVRLFAAVGLVVLTLGFVWSGSRGGFIAFAAVAAYVVFRFKAIPLRRRLLSTALVVVVLLATASDHYWEQMSTITSDTDYNHTEESGRLQIWSRGVGYMLANPLLGVGPGNFAVAEGTLSPMAARQQFGIGVRWNAPHNSFIQIGAELGFPGLALYIAILVSSFVALRRAGDLRPSLTASLIGFVVGSFFLSLAYSEMLYTLVALAVGVQKVTATRQVQPRPCCESLN
;
A
#
# COMPACT_ATOMS: atom_id res chain seq x y z
N MET A 1 -72.39 -8.55 -4.69
CA MET A 1 -71.36 -9.58 -4.42
C MET A 1 -70.07 -9.10 -5.02
N MET A 2 -69.24 -8.43 -4.22
CA MET A 2 -67.89 -7.99 -4.64
C MET A 2 -66.89 -8.88 -3.91
N GLY A 3 -66.20 -9.75 -4.67
CA GLY A 3 -65.14 -10.62 -4.15
C GLY A 3 -63.86 -9.82 -3.89
N SER A 4 -63.38 -9.92 -2.67
CA SER A 4 -62.08 -9.35 -2.24
C SER A 4 -60.92 -10.18 -2.85
N VAL A 5 -60.09 -9.56 -3.64
CA VAL A 5 -58.83 -10.11 -4.11
C VAL A 5 -57.83 -10.08 -2.95
N GLN A 6 -57.54 -11.27 -2.40
CA GLN A 6 -56.44 -11.46 -1.46
C GLN A 6 -55.12 -11.40 -2.24
N THR A 7 -54.29 -10.39 -1.96
CA THR A 7 -52.88 -10.31 -2.40
C THR A 7 -52.08 -11.35 -1.62
N ALA A 8 -51.44 -12.28 -2.32
CA ALA A 8 -50.54 -13.26 -1.74
C ALA A 8 -49.35 -12.58 -1.09
N PRO A 9 -48.84 -13.08 0.06
CA PRO A 9 -47.65 -12.53 0.71
C PRO A 9 -46.40 -12.77 -0.15
N ALA A 10 -45.59 -11.73 -0.28
CA ALA A 10 -44.32 -11.76 -0.98
C ALA A 10 -43.42 -12.89 -0.41
N ASP A 11 -42.90 -13.66 -1.30
CA ASP A 11 -42.12 -14.89 -1.07
C ASP A 11 -40.86 -14.61 -0.21
N ASP A 12 -40.92 -14.97 1.07
CA ASP A 12 -39.82 -14.87 2.05
C ASP A 12 -38.70 -15.90 1.77
N ARG A 13 -38.80 -16.67 0.69
CA ARG A 13 -37.82 -17.71 0.32
C ARG A 13 -36.46 -17.17 -0.13
N PHE A 14 -36.36 -15.89 -0.47
CA PHE A 14 -35.07 -15.29 -0.87
C PHE A 14 -34.22 -14.75 0.30
N ARG A 15 -34.76 -14.63 1.52
CA ARG A 15 -34.00 -14.17 2.70
C ARG A 15 -33.22 -15.29 3.42
N GLY A 16 -33.50 -16.55 3.14
CA GLY A 16 -32.82 -17.70 3.75
C GLY A 16 -31.42 -18.02 3.18
N TRP A 17 -31.04 -17.46 2.04
CA TRP A 17 -29.83 -17.83 1.31
C TRP A 17 -28.54 -17.13 1.76
N LEU A 18 -28.60 -16.23 2.75
CA LEU A 18 -27.45 -15.47 3.25
C LEU A 18 -27.14 -15.63 4.75
N ARG A 19 -27.79 -16.59 5.43
CA ARG A 19 -27.30 -17.02 6.75
C ARG A 19 -26.12 -17.97 6.55
N ILE A 20 -24.92 -17.42 6.54
CA ILE A 20 -23.67 -18.17 6.67
C ILE A 20 -23.60 -18.61 8.13
N GLU A 21 -23.93 -19.87 8.41
CA GLU A 21 -23.65 -20.45 9.72
C GLU A 21 -22.13 -20.52 9.94
N PRO A 22 -21.64 -20.15 11.15
CA PRO A 22 -20.22 -20.29 11.46
C PRO A 22 -19.84 -21.76 11.43
N VAL A 23 -18.70 -22.08 10.80
CA VAL A 23 -18.12 -23.44 10.83
C VAL A 23 -17.93 -23.84 12.28
N ALA A 24 -18.66 -24.88 12.73
CA ALA A 24 -18.57 -25.43 14.07
C ALA A 24 -17.11 -25.88 14.33
N GLY A 25 -16.48 -25.28 15.34
CA GLY A 25 -15.15 -25.70 15.83
C GLY A 25 -14.06 -24.65 15.82
N LEU A 26 -14.24 -23.48 15.20
CA LEU A 26 -13.31 -22.35 15.36
C LEU A 26 -13.86 -21.46 16.47
N SER A 27 -13.31 -21.56 17.69
CA SER A 27 -13.56 -20.59 18.74
C SER A 27 -13.31 -19.19 18.16
N GLU A 28 -14.27 -18.28 18.33
CA GLU A 28 -14.22 -16.88 17.89
C GLU A 28 -13.17 -16.08 18.68
N GLU A 29 -11.93 -16.54 18.72
CA GLU A 29 -10.84 -15.70 19.16
C GLU A 29 -10.65 -14.59 18.14
N ARG A 30 -11.29 -13.46 18.42
CA ARG A 30 -11.26 -12.28 17.54
C ARG A 30 -9.82 -11.82 17.25
N TRP A 31 -8.94 -11.92 18.27
CA TRP A 31 -7.51 -11.62 18.17
C TRP A 31 -6.72 -12.75 18.81
N ASP A 32 -5.77 -13.31 18.09
CA ASP A 32 -4.81 -14.26 18.66
C ASP A 32 -3.39 -13.65 18.66
N PRO A 33 -2.42 -14.24 19.36
CA PRO A 33 -1.08 -13.68 19.50
C PRO A 33 -0.41 -13.35 18.17
N LEU A 34 -0.55 -14.21 17.13
CA LEU A 34 0.05 -13.94 15.83
C LEU A 34 -0.59 -12.72 15.16
N LEU A 35 -1.91 -12.60 15.17
CA LEU A 35 -2.60 -11.47 14.56
C LEU A 35 -2.28 -10.15 15.29
N ILE A 36 -2.10 -10.19 16.62
CA ILE A 36 -1.67 -9.04 17.42
C ILE A 36 -0.26 -8.61 17.02
N CYS A 37 0.68 -9.56 16.87
CA CYS A 37 2.05 -9.23 16.45
C CYS A 37 2.10 -8.68 15.02
N VAL A 38 1.31 -9.25 14.11
CA VAL A 38 1.14 -8.72 12.75
C VAL A 38 0.58 -7.29 12.77
N ALA A 39 -0.43 -7.02 13.60
CA ALA A 39 -0.97 -5.67 13.78
C ALA A 39 0.10 -4.70 14.31
N GLY A 40 0.88 -5.12 15.31
CA GLY A 40 2.01 -4.37 15.83
C GLY A 40 3.07 -4.09 14.76
N TYR A 41 3.38 -5.07 13.92
CA TYR A 41 4.28 -4.89 12.78
C TYR A 41 3.74 -3.86 11.78
N ILE A 42 2.47 -3.94 11.39
CA ILE A 42 1.87 -2.97 10.46
C ILE A 42 1.94 -1.55 11.04
N LEU A 43 1.64 -1.37 12.34
CA LEU A 43 1.72 -0.07 13.01
C LEU A 43 3.15 0.48 13.07
N THR A 44 4.14 -0.38 13.19
CA THR A 44 5.54 0.06 13.31
C THR A 44 6.25 0.14 11.96
N ALA A 45 6.10 -0.83 11.08
CA ALA A 45 6.80 -0.86 9.80
C ALA A 45 6.12 0.00 8.71
N VAL A 46 4.79 -0.03 8.63
CA VAL A 46 4.01 0.77 7.67
C VAL A 46 3.57 2.09 8.28
N GLY A 47 2.97 2.04 9.47
CA GLY A 47 2.53 3.24 10.20
C GLY A 47 3.67 4.08 10.76
N ARG A 48 4.88 3.52 10.93
CA ARG A 48 6.12 4.18 11.36
C ARG A 48 6.00 5.06 12.62
N LEU A 49 5.02 4.75 13.48
CA LEU A 49 4.70 5.55 14.65
C LEU A 49 5.89 5.72 15.61
N HIS A 50 6.73 4.68 15.74
CA HIS A 50 7.89 4.70 16.61
C HIS A 50 8.97 5.69 16.16
N GLN A 51 9.07 5.97 14.86
CA GLN A 51 10.07 6.89 14.30
C GLN A 51 9.75 8.36 14.55
N LEU A 52 8.52 8.68 14.95
CA LEU A 52 8.14 10.03 15.39
C LEU A 52 8.66 10.38 16.80
N PHE A 53 9.26 9.40 17.51
CA PHE A 53 9.76 9.55 18.88
C PHE A 53 11.16 8.98 18.98
N GLY A 54 12.19 9.82 19.10
CA GLY A 54 13.59 9.39 19.11
C GLY A 54 13.93 8.31 20.14
N ALA A 55 13.25 8.30 21.31
CA ALA A 55 13.42 7.25 22.30
C ALA A 55 12.90 5.87 21.82
N LEU A 56 11.87 5.85 20.99
CA LEU A 56 11.30 4.61 20.42
C LEU A 56 12.04 4.15 19.18
N GLU A 57 12.66 5.05 18.43
CA GLU A 57 13.50 4.73 17.27
C GLU A 57 14.68 3.88 17.68
N ALA A 58 15.37 4.26 18.77
CA ALA A 58 16.54 3.53 19.31
C ALA A 58 16.24 2.06 19.70
N ILE A 59 14.97 1.72 19.98
CA ILE A 59 14.55 0.36 20.38
C ILE A 59 14.32 -0.55 19.15
N HIS A 60 14.32 -0.02 17.91
CA HIS A 60 14.05 -0.79 16.70
C HIS A 60 12.73 -1.58 16.73
N LEU A 61 11.63 -0.96 17.19
CA LEU A 61 10.34 -1.62 17.41
C LEU A 61 9.80 -2.40 16.21
N ALA A 62 10.02 -1.92 14.99
CA ALA A 62 9.60 -2.64 13.79
C ALA A 62 10.34 -3.97 13.62
N ALA A 63 11.64 -4.02 13.94
CA ALA A 63 12.44 -5.24 13.89
C ALA A 63 11.98 -6.24 14.98
N ILE A 64 11.72 -5.74 16.20
CA ILE A 64 11.19 -6.58 17.29
C ILE A 64 9.81 -7.14 16.94
N ALA A 65 8.89 -6.29 16.47
CA ALA A 65 7.55 -6.72 16.05
C ALA A 65 7.62 -7.75 14.90
N GLY A 66 8.51 -7.53 13.92
CA GLY A 66 8.76 -8.48 12.84
C GLY A 66 9.31 -9.81 13.33
N ALA A 67 10.33 -9.79 14.19
CA ALA A 67 10.93 -10.99 14.77
C ALA A 67 9.90 -11.79 15.59
N LEU A 68 9.13 -11.14 16.48
CA LEU A 68 8.05 -11.77 17.23
C LEU A 68 6.99 -12.38 16.33
N THR A 69 6.62 -11.67 15.26
CA THR A 69 5.67 -12.18 14.25
C THR A 69 6.16 -13.48 13.63
N VAL A 70 7.44 -13.55 13.24
CA VAL A 70 8.04 -14.75 12.66
C VAL A 70 8.12 -15.89 13.70
N VAL A 71 8.59 -15.61 14.92
CA VAL A 71 8.71 -16.61 15.98
C VAL A 71 7.36 -17.24 16.32
N ILE A 72 6.32 -16.40 16.52
CA ILE A 72 4.97 -16.88 16.82
C ILE A 72 4.36 -17.61 15.63
N TYR A 73 4.68 -17.19 14.39
CA TYR A 73 4.27 -17.90 13.18
C TYR A 73 4.86 -19.31 13.13
N LEU A 74 6.16 -19.46 13.38
CA LEU A 74 6.85 -20.75 13.37
C LEU A 74 6.35 -21.68 14.49
N ALA A 75 5.96 -21.13 15.63
CA ALA A 75 5.33 -21.89 16.72
C ALA A 75 3.86 -22.25 16.45
N ASN A 76 3.24 -21.72 15.39
CA ASN A 76 1.83 -21.94 15.10
C ASN A 76 1.61 -23.26 14.37
N THR A 77 0.78 -24.15 14.93
CA THR A 77 0.48 -25.48 14.38
C THR A 77 -0.80 -25.53 13.54
N ARG A 78 -1.56 -24.44 13.44
CA ARG A 78 -2.86 -24.40 12.71
C ARG A 78 -2.66 -24.61 11.22
N GLU A 79 -3.35 -25.58 10.65
CA GLU A 79 -3.23 -25.92 9.22
C GLU A 79 -3.54 -24.77 8.27
N VAL A 80 -4.53 -23.94 8.61
CA VAL A 80 -4.92 -22.77 7.81
C VAL A 80 -3.79 -21.74 7.66
N ARG A 81 -2.74 -21.81 8.51
CA ARG A 81 -1.57 -20.93 8.51
C ARG A 81 -0.31 -21.56 7.94
N ARG A 82 -0.38 -22.83 7.53
CA ARG A 82 0.77 -23.51 6.92
C ARG A 82 1.22 -22.80 5.63
N PRO A 83 2.50 -22.87 5.27
CA PRO A 83 3.03 -22.26 4.05
C PRO A 83 2.26 -22.66 2.78
N GLY A 84 1.79 -23.89 2.68
CA GLY A 84 0.98 -24.36 1.57
C GLY A 84 -0.32 -23.60 1.37
N ALA A 85 -0.93 -23.07 2.43
CA ALA A 85 -2.19 -22.34 2.37
C ALA A 85 -2.07 -20.96 1.67
N VAL A 86 -0.88 -20.37 1.61
CA VAL A 86 -0.61 -19.08 0.93
C VAL A 86 0.12 -19.26 -0.39
N ARG A 87 0.33 -20.49 -0.83
CA ARG A 87 0.98 -20.76 -2.12
C ARG A 87 0.04 -20.39 -3.26
N CYS A 88 0.32 -19.29 -3.91
CA CYS A 88 -0.42 -18.77 -5.05
C CYS A 88 0.52 -18.06 -6.03
N LEU A 89 0.01 -17.64 -7.18
CA LEU A 89 0.81 -16.95 -8.19
C LEU A 89 1.55 -15.74 -7.61
N THR A 90 0.84 -14.88 -6.87
CA THR A 90 1.44 -13.65 -6.29
C THR A 90 2.59 -13.97 -5.34
N THR A 91 2.41 -14.94 -4.44
CA THR A 91 3.47 -15.35 -3.49
C THR A 91 4.69 -15.94 -4.21
N ASN A 92 4.44 -16.75 -5.24
CA ASN A 92 5.53 -17.32 -6.05
C ASN A 92 6.29 -16.23 -6.83
N LEU A 93 5.59 -15.22 -7.35
CA LEU A 93 6.21 -14.07 -8.03
C LEU A 93 7.06 -13.24 -7.08
N VAL A 94 6.61 -13.01 -5.84
CA VAL A 94 7.44 -12.33 -4.81
C VAL A 94 8.69 -13.15 -4.51
N GLY A 95 8.57 -14.47 -4.34
CA GLY A 95 9.72 -15.35 -4.14
C GLY A 95 10.69 -15.33 -5.33
N LEU A 96 10.16 -15.32 -6.57
CA LEU A 96 10.95 -15.23 -7.78
C LEU A 96 11.66 -13.87 -7.90
N LEU A 97 11.01 -12.77 -7.47
CA LEU A 97 11.64 -11.46 -7.41
C LEU A 97 12.82 -11.45 -6.42
N VAL A 98 12.64 -12.03 -5.22
CA VAL A 98 13.76 -12.19 -4.25
C VAL A 98 14.92 -12.98 -4.88
N PHE A 99 14.62 -14.12 -5.53
CA PHE A 99 15.63 -14.91 -6.22
C PHE A 99 16.35 -14.10 -7.31
N TRP A 100 15.59 -13.32 -8.11
CA TRP A 100 16.14 -12.47 -9.16
C TRP A 100 17.04 -11.37 -8.61
N MET A 101 16.65 -10.75 -7.48
CA MET A 101 17.48 -9.76 -6.79
C MET A 101 18.80 -10.35 -6.29
N VAL A 102 18.79 -11.58 -5.74
CA VAL A 102 20.01 -12.29 -5.34
C VAL A 102 20.89 -12.56 -6.55
N LEU A 103 20.32 -12.97 -7.67
CA LEU A 103 21.07 -13.17 -8.91
C LEU A 103 21.70 -11.87 -9.43
N SER A 104 20.98 -10.75 -9.34
CA SER A 104 21.44 -9.42 -9.75
C SER A 104 22.59 -8.87 -8.89
N LEU A 105 22.90 -9.46 -7.74
CA LEU A 105 24.10 -9.10 -6.96
C LEU A 105 25.39 -9.31 -7.74
N THR A 106 25.40 -10.25 -8.68
CA THR A 106 26.60 -10.59 -9.49
C THR A 106 27.02 -9.48 -10.45
N THR A 107 26.10 -8.58 -10.80
CA THR A 107 26.31 -7.45 -11.73
C THR A 107 26.24 -6.09 -11.02
N ALA A 108 26.09 -6.08 -9.70
CA ALA A 108 25.88 -4.85 -8.94
C ALA A 108 27.09 -3.91 -9.02
N LEU A 109 26.87 -2.65 -9.34
CA LEU A 109 27.89 -1.60 -9.36
C LEU A 109 28.54 -1.43 -7.98
N ASN A 110 27.72 -1.51 -6.91
CA ASN A 110 28.18 -1.54 -5.54
C ASN A 110 27.52 -2.72 -4.82
N ALA A 111 28.29 -3.80 -4.66
CA ALA A 111 27.80 -5.03 -4.03
C ALA A 111 27.35 -4.81 -2.58
N GLY A 112 28.00 -3.90 -1.83
CA GLY A 112 27.63 -3.60 -0.44
C GLY A 112 26.22 -3.01 -0.32
N VAL A 113 25.88 -2.04 -1.17
CA VAL A 113 24.55 -1.45 -1.24
C VAL A 113 23.49 -2.51 -1.61
N SER A 114 23.81 -3.36 -2.59
CA SER A 114 22.89 -4.41 -3.01
C SER A 114 22.68 -5.48 -1.95
N VAL A 115 23.72 -5.93 -1.28
CA VAL A 115 23.65 -6.90 -0.18
C VAL A 115 22.80 -6.33 0.96
N ASP A 116 23.02 -5.07 1.34
CA ASP A 116 22.23 -4.44 2.39
C ASP A 116 20.75 -4.36 2.00
N LEU A 117 20.42 -3.88 0.80
CA LEU A 117 19.02 -3.81 0.35
C LEU A 117 18.38 -5.20 0.30
N VAL A 118 19.05 -6.21 -0.25
CA VAL A 118 18.47 -7.55 -0.42
C VAL A 118 18.29 -8.26 0.92
N PHE A 119 19.35 -8.37 1.73
CA PHE A 119 19.35 -9.21 2.93
C PHE A 119 18.88 -8.46 4.19
N ASN A 120 19.21 -7.19 4.33
CA ASN A 120 18.83 -6.41 5.50
C ASN A 120 17.44 -5.74 5.39
N ASN A 121 16.94 -5.58 4.16
CA ASN A 121 15.66 -4.90 3.94
C ASN A 121 14.65 -5.81 3.23
N PHE A 122 14.85 -6.13 1.95
CA PHE A 122 13.80 -6.70 1.11
C PHE A 122 13.40 -8.13 1.47
N ILE A 123 14.35 -9.01 1.78
CA ILE A 123 14.03 -10.40 2.22
C ILE A 123 13.18 -10.38 3.48
N LYS A 124 13.44 -9.48 4.43
CA LYS A 124 12.61 -9.31 5.63
C LYS A 124 11.20 -8.85 5.28
N THR A 125 11.08 -7.86 4.39
CA THR A 125 9.79 -7.36 3.90
C THR A 125 8.99 -8.48 3.20
N ALA A 126 9.62 -9.25 2.32
CA ALA A 126 9.00 -10.37 1.62
C ALA A 126 8.57 -11.50 2.59
N LEU A 127 9.43 -11.87 3.54
CA LEU A 127 9.12 -12.86 4.57
C LEU A 127 7.93 -12.43 5.43
N ILE A 128 7.96 -11.21 5.93
CA ILE A 128 6.86 -10.71 6.76
C ILE A 128 5.56 -10.58 5.96
N SER A 129 5.61 -10.14 4.71
CA SER A 129 4.42 -10.10 3.86
C SER A 129 3.80 -11.48 3.68
N PHE A 130 4.63 -12.51 3.52
CA PHE A 130 4.20 -13.90 3.52
C PHE A 130 3.53 -14.29 4.85
N VAL A 131 4.13 -13.93 6.00
CA VAL A 131 3.57 -14.24 7.32
C VAL A 131 2.27 -13.48 7.57
N VAL A 132 2.16 -12.22 7.14
CA VAL A 132 0.91 -11.43 7.18
C VAL A 132 -0.20 -12.16 6.42
N ALA A 133 0.06 -12.59 5.19
CA ALA A 133 -0.92 -13.36 4.41
C ALA A 133 -1.28 -14.70 5.08
N ALA A 134 -0.29 -15.40 5.63
CA ALA A 134 -0.49 -16.66 6.33
C ALA A 134 -1.28 -16.50 7.63
N SER A 135 -1.15 -15.37 8.34
CA SER A 135 -1.85 -15.09 9.60
C SER A 135 -3.38 -15.00 9.42
N ILE A 136 -3.84 -14.59 8.25
CA ILE A 136 -5.25 -14.36 7.94
C ILE A 136 -6.02 -15.69 7.91
N ARG A 137 -7.09 -15.80 8.69
CA ARG A 137 -7.96 -16.99 8.81
C ARG A 137 -9.32 -16.79 8.16
N SER A 138 -9.77 -15.52 8.14
CA SER A 138 -11.10 -15.14 7.68
C SER A 138 -11.08 -13.75 7.04
N VAL A 139 -12.18 -13.37 6.40
CA VAL A 139 -12.37 -12.01 5.87
C VAL A 139 -12.32 -10.97 6.99
N ASP A 140 -12.80 -11.33 8.20
CA ASP A 140 -12.75 -10.43 9.36
C ASP A 140 -11.31 -10.12 9.79
N ASP A 141 -10.38 -11.08 9.64
CA ASP A 141 -8.96 -10.81 9.90
C ASP A 141 -8.40 -9.81 8.87
N VAL A 142 -8.81 -9.90 7.60
CA VAL A 142 -8.44 -8.89 6.59
C VAL A 142 -8.99 -7.51 6.98
N GLU A 143 -10.26 -7.44 7.41
CA GLU A 143 -10.85 -6.19 7.89
C GLU A 143 -10.10 -5.60 9.09
N ARG A 144 -9.72 -6.44 10.05
CA ARG A 144 -8.94 -6.01 11.22
C ARG A 144 -7.58 -5.44 10.82
N LEU A 145 -6.85 -6.12 9.95
CA LEU A 145 -5.53 -5.65 9.49
C LEU A 145 -5.66 -4.41 8.60
N ALA A 146 -6.70 -4.31 7.77
CA ALA A 146 -7.00 -3.10 7.01
C ALA A 146 -7.34 -1.92 7.94
N PHE A 147 -8.07 -2.17 9.05
CA PHE A 147 -8.32 -1.15 10.07
C PHE A 147 -7.04 -0.73 10.79
N VAL A 148 -6.14 -1.66 11.09
CA VAL A 148 -4.83 -1.35 11.69
C VAL A 148 -3.99 -0.48 10.75
N TYR A 149 -4.00 -0.78 9.44
CA TYR A 149 -3.35 0.06 8.44
C TYR A 149 -3.91 1.49 8.45
N LEU A 150 -5.25 1.63 8.41
CA LEU A 150 -5.91 2.93 8.52
C LEU A 150 -5.55 3.64 9.83
N ALA A 151 -5.59 2.92 10.96
CA ALA A 151 -5.27 3.50 12.27
C ALA A 151 -3.82 4.01 12.32
N GLY A 152 -2.88 3.25 11.77
CA GLY A 152 -1.48 3.68 11.65
C GLY A 152 -1.36 4.99 10.86
N ALA A 153 -2.03 5.08 9.70
CA ALA A 153 -2.00 6.27 8.87
C ALA A 153 -2.63 7.50 9.56
N VAL A 154 -3.78 7.30 10.21
CA VAL A 154 -4.49 8.39 10.93
C VAL A 154 -3.67 8.90 12.13
N ILE A 155 -3.15 7.97 12.96
CA ILE A 155 -2.35 8.35 14.14
C ILE A 155 -1.04 9.01 13.71
N TYR A 156 -0.34 8.46 12.70
CA TYR A 156 0.85 9.09 12.13
C TYR A 156 0.56 10.51 11.66
N SER A 157 -0.49 10.70 10.86
CA SER A 157 -0.89 12.00 10.34
C SER A 157 -1.26 12.98 11.46
N ALA A 158 -2.00 12.54 12.48
CA ALA A 158 -2.36 13.38 13.62
C ALA A 158 -1.12 13.85 14.41
N ILE A 159 -0.14 12.96 14.62
CA ILE A 159 1.11 13.32 15.31
C ILE A 159 1.95 14.26 14.45
N VAL A 160 2.07 13.98 13.15
CA VAL A 160 2.80 14.85 12.22
C VAL A 160 2.22 16.26 12.23
N MET A 161 0.88 16.39 12.14
CA MET A 161 0.19 17.68 12.15
C MET A 161 0.35 18.47 13.47
N THR A 162 0.60 17.79 14.58
CA THR A 162 0.78 18.44 15.89
C THR A 162 2.24 18.74 16.22
N ARG A 163 3.20 18.09 15.55
CA ARG A 163 4.62 18.22 15.85
C ARG A 163 5.43 19.02 14.83
N PHE A 164 4.94 19.11 13.61
CA PHE A 164 5.65 19.78 12.52
C PHE A 164 4.87 21.03 12.13
N ASP A 165 5.50 22.19 12.31
CA ASP A 165 4.94 23.47 11.87
C ASP A 165 4.91 23.51 10.34
N VAL A 166 3.70 23.62 9.80
CA VAL A 166 3.48 23.84 8.39
C VAL A 166 3.09 25.30 8.19
N GLY A 167 3.83 26.00 7.35
CA GLY A 167 3.39 27.32 6.90
C GLY A 167 3.98 28.51 7.62
N SER A 168 5.08 28.38 8.34
CA SER A 168 5.86 29.51 8.83
C SER A 168 6.96 29.87 7.83
N GLY A 169 6.86 31.01 7.15
CA GLY A 169 7.85 31.51 6.22
C GLY A 169 7.85 30.81 4.85
N ASN A 170 9.03 30.48 4.34
CA ASN A 170 9.19 29.80 3.05
C ASN A 170 8.79 28.30 3.08
N ASP A 171 8.54 27.75 4.27
CA ASP A 171 8.18 26.33 4.47
C ASP A 171 6.66 26.13 4.56
N TRP A 172 5.97 26.41 3.46
CA TRP A 172 4.52 26.19 3.35
C TRP A 172 4.13 24.70 3.27
N ARG A 173 5.12 23.81 3.17
CA ARG A 173 5.00 22.39 2.91
C ARG A 173 5.69 21.59 4.02
N LEU A 174 5.18 20.38 4.34
CA LEU A 174 5.88 19.42 5.21
C LEU A 174 7.24 19.04 4.59
N GLY A 175 8.33 19.64 5.09
CA GLY A 175 9.67 19.49 4.52
C GLY A 175 10.46 18.31 5.08
N HIS A 176 10.51 18.17 6.39
CA HIS A 176 11.41 17.26 7.08
C HIS A 176 10.64 16.31 8.01
N LEU A 177 10.02 15.29 7.43
CA LEU A 177 9.57 14.14 8.19
C LEU A 177 10.75 13.18 8.35
N TYR A 178 10.93 12.59 9.51
CA TYR A 178 12.11 11.77 9.83
C TYR A 178 12.35 10.61 8.84
N TYR A 179 11.31 10.01 8.27
CA TYR A 179 11.43 8.88 7.38
C TYR A 179 10.69 9.06 6.05
N TYR A 180 9.40 9.34 6.10
CA TYR A 180 8.66 9.66 4.90
C TYR A 180 9.01 11.09 4.47
N ASP A 181 9.37 11.28 3.22
CA ASP A 181 9.33 12.62 2.66
C ASP A 181 7.86 13.06 2.46
N ALA A 182 7.63 14.31 2.09
CA ALA A 182 6.28 14.81 1.89
C ALA A 182 5.51 14.07 0.78
N ASN A 183 6.21 13.50 -0.22
CA ASN A 183 5.57 12.78 -1.33
C ASN A 183 5.24 11.34 -0.93
N ASP A 184 6.14 10.66 -0.19
CA ASP A 184 5.88 9.34 0.39
C ASP A 184 4.69 9.39 1.34
N TYR A 185 4.66 10.42 2.20
CA TYR A 185 3.57 10.67 3.12
C TYR A 185 2.24 10.92 2.39
N ALA A 186 2.24 11.72 1.31
CA ALA A 186 1.04 11.90 0.48
C ALA A 186 0.53 10.56 -0.08
N THR A 187 1.42 9.72 -0.59
CA THR A 187 1.04 8.39 -1.11
C THR A 187 0.49 7.49 0.01
N PHE A 188 1.08 7.54 1.20
CA PHE A 188 0.59 6.80 2.37
C PHE A 188 -0.82 7.22 2.76
N THR A 189 -1.08 8.53 2.86
CA THR A 189 -2.42 9.06 3.19
C THR A 189 -3.45 8.70 2.14
N VAL A 190 -3.14 8.91 0.84
CA VAL A 190 -4.04 8.57 -0.28
C VAL A 190 -4.35 7.07 -0.31
N THR A 191 -3.38 6.22 0.00
CA THR A 191 -3.56 4.76 0.06
C THR A 191 -4.47 4.35 1.23
N ALA A 192 -4.48 5.07 2.33
CA ALA A 192 -5.31 4.79 3.50
C ALA A 192 -6.75 5.33 3.38
N MET A 193 -6.99 6.40 2.62
CA MET A 193 -8.32 7.04 2.49
C MET A 193 -9.44 6.07 2.05
N PRO A 194 -9.27 5.16 1.07
CA PRO A 194 -10.30 4.21 0.68
C PRO A 194 -10.71 3.25 1.79
N LEU A 195 -9.79 2.92 2.71
CA LEU A 195 -10.09 2.11 3.89
C LEU A 195 -10.95 2.93 4.87
N GLY A 196 -10.63 4.21 5.07
CA GLY A 196 -11.46 5.13 5.85
C GLY A 196 -12.89 5.21 5.32
N LEU A 197 -13.06 5.33 3.99
CA LEU A 197 -14.38 5.34 3.35
C LEU A 197 -15.13 4.00 3.55
N TYR A 198 -14.44 2.87 3.51
CA TYR A 198 -15.02 1.57 3.80
C TYR A 198 -15.57 1.51 5.23
N PHE A 199 -14.74 1.82 6.24
CA PHE A 199 -15.15 1.73 7.64
C PHE A 199 -16.22 2.77 8.01
N LEU A 200 -16.20 3.96 7.43
CA LEU A 200 -17.24 4.96 7.60
C LEU A 200 -18.63 4.43 7.19
N ASN A 201 -18.69 3.64 6.13
CA ASN A 201 -19.95 3.17 5.55
C ASN A 201 -20.39 1.79 6.03
N ARG A 202 -19.45 0.91 6.43
CA ARG A 202 -19.73 -0.51 6.72
C ARG A 202 -19.56 -0.90 8.18
N ALA A 203 -18.80 -0.15 8.98
CA ALA A 203 -18.57 -0.51 10.37
C ALA A 203 -19.89 -0.49 11.18
N GLN A 204 -20.13 -1.53 11.97
CA GLN A 204 -21.30 -1.63 12.84
C GLN A 204 -21.17 -0.74 14.07
N ARG A 205 -19.93 -0.62 14.62
CA ARG A 205 -19.66 0.16 15.83
C ARG A 205 -19.58 1.65 15.51
N ARG A 206 -20.37 2.48 16.22
CA ARG A 206 -20.35 3.94 16.08
C ARG A 206 -18.94 4.53 16.28
N ALA A 207 -18.18 4.02 17.25
CA ALA A 207 -16.82 4.48 17.52
C ALA A 207 -15.89 4.28 16.31
N VAL A 208 -15.98 3.14 15.60
CA VAL A 208 -15.19 2.88 14.40
C VAL A 208 -15.58 3.81 13.25
N ARG A 209 -16.89 4.09 13.10
CA ARG A 209 -17.37 5.05 12.09
C ARG A 209 -16.89 6.47 12.38
N LEU A 210 -16.96 6.89 13.65
CA LEU A 210 -16.47 8.21 14.07
C LEU A 210 -14.96 8.32 13.85
N PHE A 211 -14.19 7.30 14.25
CA PHE A 211 -12.75 7.24 13.98
C PHE A 211 -12.44 7.34 12.48
N ALA A 212 -13.18 6.63 11.64
CA ALA A 212 -12.99 6.70 10.19
C ALA A 212 -13.36 8.07 9.60
N ALA A 213 -14.42 8.72 10.12
CA ALA A 213 -14.83 10.06 9.70
C ALA A 213 -13.76 11.11 10.05
N VAL A 214 -13.32 11.14 11.32
CA VAL A 214 -12.25 12.03 11.78
C VAL A 214 -10.95 11.70 11.05
N GLY A 215 -10.65 10.42 10.89
CA GLY A 215 -9.47 9.94 10.18
C GLY A 215 -9.41 10.42 8.73
N LEU A 216 -10.53 10.41 8.00
CA LEU A 216 -10.58 10.95 6.64
C LEU A 216 -10.26 12.45 6.60
N VAL A 217 -10.74 13.23 7.57
CA VAL A 217 -10.41 14.66 7.68
C VAL A 217 -8.92 14.82 7.95
N VAL A 218 -8.37 14.11 8.94
CA VAL A 218 -6.95 14.16 9.30
C VAL A 218 -6.06 13.76 8.12
N LEU A 219 -6.39 12.66 7.43
CA LEU A 219 -5.63 12.23 6.25
C LEU A 219 -5.71 13.24 5.11
N THR A 220 -6.86 13.90 4.91
CA THR A 220 -7.03 14.93 3.87
C THR A 220 -6.18 16.16 4.19
N LEU A 221 -6.21 16.63 5.44
CA LEU A 221 -5.39 17.77 5.87
C LEU A 221 -3.90 17.46 5.71
N GLY A 222 -3.45 16.30 6.19
CA GLY A 222 -2.06 15.89 6.03
C GLY A 222 -1.64 15.75 4.56
N PHE A 223 -2.52 15.23 3.72
CA PHE A 223 -2.31 15.17 2.27
C PHE A 223 -2.14 16.57 1.65
N VAL A 224 -3.01 17.52 1.98
CA VAL A 224 -2.90 18.91 1.48
C VAL A 224 -1.57 19.53 1.92
N TRP A 225 -1.21 19.39 3.20
CA TRP A 225 0.04 19.95 3.73
C TRP A 225 1.30 19.29 3.16
N SER A 226 1.19 18.10 2.56
CA SER A 226 2.32 17.50 1.84
C SER A 226 2.73 18.29 0.59
N GLY A 227 1.80 18.99 -0.05
CA GLY A 227 2.03 19.72 -1.30
C GLY A 227 2.53 18.83 -2.44
N SER A 228 2.21 17.54 -2.42
CA SER A 228 2.76 16.57 -3.38
C SER A 228 1.97 16.54 -4.68
N ARG A 229 2.62 16.90 -5.81
CA ARG A 229 2.06 16.78 -7.16
C ARG A 229 1.71 15.33 -7.52
N GLY A 230 2.64 14.40 -7.24
CA GLY A 230 2.42 12.96 -7.47
C GLY A 230 1.28 12.41 -6.61
N GLY A 231 1.21 12.84 -5.33
CA GLY A 231 0.10 12.53 -4.45
C GLY A 231 -1.24 13.07 -4.96
N PHE A 232 -1.26 14.27 -5.55
CA PHE A 232 -2.49 14.85 -6.16
C PHE A 232 -3.00 14.01 -7.33
N ILE A 233 -2.12 13.53 -8.20
CA ILE A 233 -2.49 12.64 -9.31
C ILE A 233 -3.00 11.29 -8.76
N ALA A 234 -2.34 10.74 -7.75
CA ALA A 234 -2.79 9.51 -7.08
C ALA A 234 -4.16 9.68 -6.42
N PHE A 235 -4.38 10.81 -5.74
CA PHE A 235 -5.68 11.15 -5.15
C PHE A 235 -6.78 11.27 -6.22
N ALA A 236 -6.51 11.95 -7.33
CA ALA A 236 -7.47 12.07 -8.44
C ALA A 236 -7.84 10.71 -9.03
N ALA A 237 -6.87 9.79 -9.19
CA ALA A 237 -7.12 8.43 -9.66
C ALA A 237 -7.98 7.62 -8.66
N VAL A 238 -7.70 7.73 -7.36
CA VAL A 238 -8.51 7.09 -6.30
C VAL A 238 -9.91 7.67 -6.27
N ALA A 239 -10.06 9.00 -6.32
CA ALA A 239 -11.36 9.67 -6.33
C ALA A 239 -12.20 9.25 -7.55
N ALA A 240 -11.59 9.21 -8.74
CA ALA A 240 -12.24 8.72 -9.94
C ALA A 240 -12.70 7.25 -9.77
N TYR A 241 -11.83 6.37 -9.26
CA TYR A 241 -12.22 4.99 -8.99
C TYR A 241 -13.37 4.90 -7.98
N VAL A 242 -13.33 5.67 -6.90
CA VAL A 242 -14.40 5.71 -5.89
C VAL A 242 -15.72 6.13 -6.52
N VAL A 243 -15.73 7.19 -7.30
CA VAL A 243 -16.95 7.70 -7.96
C VAL A 243 -17.51 6.69 -8.95
N PHE A 244 -16.68 6.13 -9.84
CA PHE A 244 -17.16 5.32 -10.96
C PHE A 244 -17.27 3.82 -10.66
N ARG A 245 -16.43 3.27 -9.79
CA ARG A 245 -16.27 1.82 -9.61
C ARG A 245 -16.59 1.28 -8.22
N PHE A 246 -16.67 2.12 -7.19
CA PHE A 246 -16.90 1.67 -5.80
C PHE A 246 -18.38 1.32 -5.54
N LYS A 247 -18.90 0.32 -6.24
CA LYS A 247 -20.35 -0.03 -6.23
C LYS A 247 -20.86 -0.57 -4.88
N ALA A 248 -19.99 -0.92 -3.94
CA ALA A 248 -20.38 -1.36 -2.59
C ALA A 248 -21.05 -0.26 -1.77
N ILE A 249 -20.93 1.01 -2.19
CA ILE A 249 -21.56 2.18 -1.55
C ILE A 249 -22.49 2.85 -2.59
N PRO A 250 -23.72 3.26 -2.21
CA PRO A 250 -24.63 3.98 -3.09
C PRO A 250 -23.96 5.22 -3.70
N LEU A 251 -24.27 5.52 -4.96
CA LEU A 251 -23.65 6.63 -5.71
C LEU A 251 -23.74 7.97 -4.95
N ARG A 252 -24.93 8.27 -4.37
CA ARG A 252 -25.13 9.49 -3.57
C ARG A 252 -24.10 9.62 -2.44
N ARG A 253 -23.84 8.54 -1.69
CA ARG A 253 -22.86 8.57 -0.59
C ARG A 253 -21.43 8.68 -1.12
N ARG A 254 -21.10 8.05 -2.25
CA ARG A 254 -19.79 8.20 -2.88
C ARG A 254 -19.55 9.65 -3.29
N LEU A 255 -20.51 10.26 -3.96
CA LEU A 255 -20.43 11.66 -4.38
C LEU A 255 -20.31 12.59 -3.16
N LEU A 256 -21.13 12.38 -2.12
CA LEU A 256 -21.07 13.20 -0.90
C LEU A 256 -19.72 13.05 -0.17
N SER A 257 -19.20 11.83 -0.05
CA SER A 257 -17.89 11.61 0.59
C SER A 257 -16.74 12.21 -0.22
N THR A 258 -16.77 12.05 -1.55
CA THR A 258 -15.76 12.67 -2.43
C THR A 258 -15.88 14.19 -2.41
N ALA A 259 -17.10 14.73 -2.47
CA ALA A 259 -17.33 16.17 -2.38
C ALA A 259 -16.84 16.74 -1.04
N LEU A 260 -17.08 16.04 0.08
CA LEU A 260 -16.58 16.46 1.39
C LEU A 260 -15.05 16.56 1.39
N VAL A 261 -14.35 15.55 0.88
CA VAL A 261 -12.86 15.56 0.79
C VAL A 261 -12.39 16.70 -0.12
N VAL A 262 -13.05 16.92 -1.26
CA VAL A 262 -12.72 18.02 -2.17
C VAL A 262 -12.99 19.38 -1.50
N VAL A 263 -14.08 19.53 -0.77
CA VAL A 263 -14.38 20.77 -0.02
C VAL A 263 -13.32 21.04 1.04
N VAL A 264 -12.92 20.02 1.81
CA VAL A 264 -11.82 20.16 2.80
C VAL A 264 -10.53 20.57 2.08
N LEU A 265 -10.19 19.95 0.96
CA LEU A 265 -9.03 20.31 0.17
C LEU A 265 -9.10 21.77 -0.30
N LEU A 266 -10.21 22.17 -0.92
CA LEU A 266 -10.38 23.54 -1.41
C LEU A 266 -10.37 24.60 -0.28
N ALA A 267 -10.89 24.26 0.90
CA ALA A 267 -10.94 25.14 2.04
C ALA A 267 -9.59 25.29 2.78
N THR A 268 -8.69 24.32 2.63
CA THR A 268 -7.42 24.26 3.40
C THR A 268 -6.17 24.38 2.53
N ALA A 269 -6.28 24.25 1.22
CA ALA A 269 -5.18 24.43 0.29
C ALA A 269 -4.86 25.93 0.16
N SER A 270 -3.58 26.27 0.40
CA SER A 270 -3.06 27.63 0.24
C SER A 270 -2.85 27.99 -1.24
N ASP A 271 -2.63 29.29 -1.51
CA ASP A 271 -2.27 29.76 -2.86
C ASP A 271 -1.00 29.06 -3.36
N HIS A 272 0.01 28.88 -2.50
CA HIS A 272 1.23 28.13 -2.82
C HIS A 272 0.96 26.66 -3.18
N TYR A 273 -0.04 26.03 -2.57
CA TYR A 273 -0.45 24.67 -2.97
C TYR A 273 -0.94 24.66 -4.43
N TRP A 274 -1.78 25.63 -4.83
CA TRP A 274 -2.30 25.71 -6.18
C TRP A 274 -1.23 26.13 -7.20
N GLU A 275 -0.33 27.04 -6.84
CA GLU A 275 0.85 27.37 -7.64
C GLU A 275 1.67 26.10 -7.90
N GLN A 276 1.93 25.30 -6.88
CA GLN A 276 2.65 24.03 -7.02
C GLN A 276 1.88 23.03 -7.92
N MET A 277 0.56 22.93 -7.79
CA MET A 277 -0.24 22.03 -8.64
C MET A 277 -0.28 22.51 -10.09
N SER A 278 -0.28 23.81 -10.35
CA SER A 278 -0.26 24.37 -11.70
C SER A 278 1.00 24.01 -12.48
N THR A 279 2.13 23.77 -11.80
CA THR A 279 3.38 23.34 -12.43
C THR A 279 3.35 21.92 -13.00
N ILE A 280 2.31 21.10 -12.70
CA ILE A 280 2.17 19.75 -13.27
C ILE A 280 2.14 19.78 -14.79
N THR A 281 1.55 20.83 -15.39
CA THR A 281 1.40 20.99 -16.84
C THR A 281 2.35 22.03 -17.43
N SER A 282 3.30 22.56 -16.65
CA SER A 282 4.24 23.59 -17.09
C SER A 282 5.48 22.98 -17.73
N ASP A 283 5.76 23.36 -18.98
CA ASP A 283 6.98 22.95 -19.69
C ASP A 283 8.24 23.65 -19.17
N THR A 284 8.07 24.73 -18.39
CA THR A 284 9.18 25.49 -17.78
C THR A 284 9.55 25.00 -16.38
N ASP A 285 8.84 23.99 -15.85
CA ASP A 285 9.15 23.40 -14.55
C ASP A 285 10.53 22.73 -14.55
N TYR A 286 11.23 22.80 -13.40
CA TYR A 286 12.58 22.24 -13.26
C TYR A 286 12.65 20.75 -13.62
N ASN A 287 11.56 19.99 -13.48
CA ASN A 287 11.51 18.57 -13.88
C ASN A 287 11.71 18.36 -15.37
N HIS A 288 11.41 19.38 -16.20
CA HIS A 288 11.60 19.35 -17.66
C HIS A 288 12.93 19.97 -18.07
N THR A 289 13.32 21.06 -17.42
CA THR A 289 14.42 21.95 -17.89
C THR A 289 15.78 21.61 -17.28
N GLU A 290 15.81 21.08 -16.04
CA GLU A 290 17.08 20.78 -15.37
C GLU A 290 17.59 19.36 -15.64
N GLU A 291 18.91 19.19 -15.71
CA GLU A 291 19.57 17.87 -15.80
C GLU A 291 19.28 16.98 -14.61
N SER A 292 18.98 17.55 -13.45
CA SER A 292 18.51 16.90 -12.23
C SER A 292 16.99 16.74 -12.17
N GLY A 293 16.28 17.18 -13.21
CA GLY A 293 14.84 17.03 -13.32
C GLY A 293 14.42 15.57 -13.52
N ARG A 294 13.21 15.23 -13.09
CA ARG A 294 12.72 13.85 -13.10
C ARG A 294 12.73 13.21 -14.49
N LEU A 295 12.37 13.94 -15.53
CA LEU A 295 12.35 13.39 -16.89
C LEU A 295 13.74 13.01 -17.38
N GLN A 296 14.77 13.83 -17.05
CA GLN A 296 16.15 13.53 -17.39
C GLN A 296 16.67 12.31 -16.60
N ILE A 297 16.35 12.23 -15.30
CA ILE A 297 16.67 11.06 -14.47
C ILE A 297 15.98 9.79 -15.01
N TRP A 298 14.72 9.88 -15.42
CA TRP A 298 13.98 8.75 -16.00
C TRP A 298 14.58 8.29 -17.32
N SER A 299 14.94 9.24 -18.19
CA SER A 299 15.62 8.93 -19.45
C SER A 299 16.93 8.19 -19.22
N ARG A 300 17.76 8.65 -18.27
CA ARG A 300 18.99 7.93 -17.88
C ARG A 300 18.69 6.56 -17.26
N GLY A 301 17.66 6.45 -16.41
CA GLY A 301 17.23 5.18 -15.83
C GLY A 301 16.83 4.15 -16.90
N VAL A 302 16.11 4.58 -17.95
CA VAL A 302 15.84 3.73 -19.12
C VAL A 302 17.15 3.37 -19.83
N GLY A 303 18.09 4.28 -19.95
CA GLY A 303 19.42 4.01 -20.49
C GLY A 303 20.17 2.93 -19.70
N TYR A 304 20.15 2.98 -18.36
CA TYR A 304 20.76 1.95 -17.51
C TYR A 304 20.12 0.57 -17.71
N MET A 305 18.78 0.53 -17.82
CA MET A 305 18.04 -0.71 -18.09
C MET A 305 18.39 -1.28 -19.48
N LEU A 306 18.50 -0.44 -20.49
CA LEU A 306 18.87 -0.88 -21.86
C LEU A 306 20.33 -1.35 -21.95
N ALA A 307 21.23 -0.71 -21.20
CA ALA A 307 22.64 -1.12 -21.13
C ALA A 307 22.82 -2.44 -20.34
N ASN A 308 21.93 -2.74 -19.38
CA ASN A 308 21.99 -3.92 -18.53
C ASN A 308 20.63 -4.66 -18.53
N PRO A 309 20.19 -5.21 -19.67
CA PRO A 309 18.80 -5.61 -19.87
C PRO A 309 18.33 -6.82 -19.04
N LEU A 310 19.25 -7.68 -18.60
CA LEU A 310 18.92 -8.89 -17.84
C LEU A 310 18.92 -8.65 -16.33
N LEU A 311 20.05 -8.26 -15.76
CA LEU A 311 20.24 -8.19 -14.32
C LEU A 311 20.24 -6.74 -13.76
N GLY A 312 20.22 -5.74 -14.65
CA GLY A 312 20.29 -4.35 -14.26
C GLY A 312 21.64 -3.95 -13.68
N VAL A 313 21.68 -2.79 -13.03
CA VAL A 313 22.89 -2.26 -12.33
C VAL A 313 23.04 -2.79 -10.91
N GLY A 314 22.17 -3.68 -10.49
CA GLY A 314 22.11 -4.27 -9.14
C GLY A 314 21.06 -3.59 -8.25
N PRO A 315 20.45 -4.35 -7.31
CA PRO A 315 19.45 -3.83 -6.38
C PRO A 315 19.97 -2.63 -5.59
N GLY A 316 19.20 -1.54 -5.51
CA GLY A 316 19.57 -0.34 -4.76
C GLY A 316 20.66 0.54 -5.43
N ASN A 317 21.14 0.16 -6.60
CA ASN A 317 22.24 0.86 -7.26
C ASN A 317 21.83 1.97 -8.22
N PHE A 318 20.56 2.38 -8.27
CA PHE A 318 20.17 3.46 -9.15
C PHE A 318 20.95 4.75 -8.86
N ALA A 319 21.01 5.17 -7.58
CA ALA A 319 21.77 6.36 -7.18
C ALA A 319 23.26 6.20 -7.44
N VAL A 320 23.81 4.98 -7.27
CA VAL A 320 25.21 4.68 -7.63
C VAL A 320 25.46 4.86 -9.13
N ALA A 321 24.52 4.38 -9.98
CA ALA A 321 24.60 4.57 -11.42
C ALA A 321 24.55 6.06 -11.80
N GLU A 322 23.67 6.84 -11.19
CA GLU A 322 23.64 8.30 -11.37
C GLU A 322 24.96 8.97 -10.99
N GLY A 323 25.55 8.56 -9.86
CA GLY A 323 26.81 9.12 -9.36
C GLY A 323 28.07 8.65 -10.11
N THR A 324 28.00 7.55 -10.91
CA THR A 324 29.16 6.95 -11.54
C THR A 324 29.09 6.85 -13.07
N LEU A 325 27.90 6.59 -13.61
CA LEU A 325 27.71 6.32 -15.06
C LEU A 325 27.03 7.50 -15.78
N SER A 326 26.42 8.45 -15.05
CA SER A 326 25.70 9.55 -15.70
C SER A 326 26.67 10.50 -16.41
N PRO A 327 26.24 11.21 -17.47
CA PRO A 327 27.02 12.26 -18.10
C PRO A 327 27.47 13.37 -17.13
N MET A 328 26.71 13.54 -16.04
CA MET A 328 27.04 14.48 -14.98
C MET A 328 28.23 14.00 -14.16
N ALA A 329 28.29 12.71 -13.82
CA ALA A 329 29.42 12.10 -13.13
C ALA A 329 30.72 12.25 -13.93
N ALA A 330 30.65 12.03 -15.24
CA ALA A 330 31.79 12.17 -16.15
C ALA A 330 32.33 13.61 -16.25
N ARG A 331 31.53 14.63 -15.98
CA ARG A 331 31.92 16.04 -16.01
C ARG A 331 32.49 16.56 -14.68
N GLN A 332 32.48 15.73 -13.64
CA GLN A 332 32.91 16.17 -12.29
C GLN A 332 34.38 15.88 -12.06
N GLN A 333 35.08 16.89 -11.52
CA GLN A 333 36.44 16.72 -11.03
C GLN A 333 36.41 16.46 -9.52
N PHE A 334 37.16 15.47 -9.08
CA PHE A 334 37.36 15.15 -7.65
C PHE A 334 36.10 14.77 -6.83
N GLY A 335 35.03 14.29 -7.48
CA GLY A 335 33.81 13.87 -6.79
C GLY A 335 32.97 15.01 -6.20
N ILE A 336 33.36 16.26 -6.39
CA ILE A 336 32.61 17.41 -5.94
C ILE A 336 31.42 17.66 -6.87
N GLY A 337 30.21 17.71 -6.30
CA GLY A 337 28.98 18.01 -7.05
C GLY A 337 28.31 16.76 -7.68
N VAL A 338 28.79 15.52 -7.43
CA VAL A 338 28.10 14.30 -7.84
C VAL A 338 26.73 14.23 -7.19
N ARG A 339 25.67 14.21 -8.00
CA ARG A 339 24.31 14.03 -7.52
C ARG A 339 23.93 12.55 -7.58
N TRP A 340 23.77 11.96 -6.43
CA TRP A 340 23.26 10.60 -6.22
C TRP A 340 21.72 10.62 -6.26
N ASN A 341 21.16 10.92 -7.43
CA ASN A 341 19.73 11.11 -7.58
C ASN A 341 18.96 9.80 -7.43
N ALA A 342 17.87 9.86 -6.67
CA ALA A 342 16.88 8.78 -6.67
C ALA A 342 16.00 8.86 -7.94
N PRO A 343 15.50 7.73 -8.46
CA PRO A 343 14.68 7.73 -9.69
C PRO A 343 13.31 8.40 -9.51
N HIS A 344 12.80 8.48 -8.29
CA HIS A 344 11.44 8.93 -8.00
C HIS A 344 10.39 8.33 -8.95
N ASN A 345 10.58 7.06 -9.29
CA ASN A 345 9.66 6.24 -10.08
C ASN A 345 10.02 4.77 -9.84
N SER A 346 9.12 4.02 -9.22
CA SER A 346 9.37 2.63 -8.83
C SER A 346 9.54 1.69 -10.04
N PHE A 347 8.92 2.00 -11.18
CA PHE A 347 9.05 1.18 -12.39
C PHE A 347 10.42 1.38 -13.03
N ILE A 348 10.86 2.64 -13.14
CA ILE A 348 12.20 2.97 -13.62
C ILE A 348 13.26 2.43 -12.64
N GLN A 349 13.02 2.54 -11.33
CA GLN A 349 13.89 1.98 -10.30
C GLN A 349 14.13 0.49 -10.54
N ILE A 350 13.07 -0.29 -10.55
CA ILE A 350 13.15 -1.76 -10.74
C ILE A 350 13.77 -2.12 -12.10
N GLY A 351 13.38 -1.41 -13.17
CA GLY A 351 13.91 -1.68 -14.51
C GLY A 351 15.40 -1.41 -14.61
N ALA A 352 15.88 -0.29 -14.07
CA ALA A 352 17.31 0.02 -14.04
C ALA A 352 18.10 -0.94 -13.14
N GLU A 353 17.57 -1.25 -11.94
CA GLU A 353 18.26 -2.05 -10.94
C GLU A 353 18.25 -3.55 -11.23
N LEU A 354 17.19 -4.10 -11.84
CA LEU A 354 16.97 -5.55 -12.02
C LEU A 354 16.75 -5.96 -13.48
N GLY A 355 16.85 -5.03 -14.42
CA GLY A 355 16.60 -5.28 -15.83
C GLY A 355 15.12 -5.53 -16.18
N PHE A 356 14.86 -5.94 -17.43
CA PHE A 356 13.51 -6.25 -17.91
C PHE A 356 12.82 -7.38 -17.12
N PRO A 357 13.51 -8.49 -16.74
CA PRO A 357 12.85 -9.53 -15.97
C PRO A 357 12.40 -9.05 -14.59
N GLY A 358 13.20 -8.22 -13.89
CA GLY A 358 12.81 -7.63 -12.62
C GLY A 358 11.58 -6.74 -12.75
N LEU A 359 11.55 -5.89 -13.78
CA LEU A 359 10.38 -5.04 -14.11
C LEU A 359 9.14 -5.88 -14.43
N ALA A 360 9.29 -6.94 -15.23
CA ALA A 360 8.19 -7.84 -15.56
C ALA A 360 7.63 -8.55 -14.32
N LEU A 361 8.50 -9.02 -13.42
CA LEU A 361 8.10 -9.62 -12.15
C LEU A 361 7.34 -8.62 -11.25
N TYR A 362 7.84 -7.39 -11.13
CA TYR A 362 7.19 -6.35 -10.36
C TYR A 362 5.77 -6.03 -10.89
N ILE A 363 5.64 -5.84 -12.21
CA ILE A 363 4.33 -5.63 -12.84
C ILE A 363 3.42 -6.85 -12.64
N ALA A 364 3.94 -8.07 -12.78
CA ALA A 364 3.18 -9.29 -12.55
C ALA A 364 2.67 -9.41 -11.11
N ILE A 365 3.46 -9.00 -10.10
CA ILE A 365 3.04 -8.94 -8.69
C ILE A 365 1.87 -7.97 -8.54
N LEU A 366 1.96 -6.77 -9.10
CA LEU A 366 0.88 -5.78 -9.05
C LEU A 366 -0.40 -6.31 -9.71
N VAL A 367 -0.30 -6.83 -10.94
CA VAL A 367 -1.44 -7.38 -11.69
C VAL A 367 -2.07 -8.56 -10.96
N SER A 368 -1.26 -9.50 -10.48
CA SER A 368 -1.77 -10.67 -9.74
C SER A 368 -2.45 -10.28 -8.43
N SER A 369 -1.98 -9.22 -7.76
CA SER A 369 -2.63 -8.65 -6.57
C SER A 369 -4.00 -8.05 -6.89
N PHE A 370 -4.14 -7.30 -7.99
CA PHE A 370 -5.44 -6.82 -8.46
C PHE A 370 -6.39 -7.98 -8.81
N VAL A 371 -5.87 -9.06 -9.39
CA VAL A 371 -6.68 -10.26 -9.69
C VAL A 371 -7.12 -10.96 -8.40
N ALA A 372 -6.23 -11.09 -7.41
CA ALA A 372 -6.56 -11.65 -6.10
C ALA A 372 -7.67 -10.86 -5.41
N LEU A 373 -7.62 -9.53 -5.46
CA LEU A 373 -8.64 -8.65 -4.86
C LEU A 373 -10.03 -8.79 -5.49
N ARG A 374 -10.17 -9.35 -6.71
CA ARG A 374 -11.49 -9.60 -7.31
C ARG A 374 -12.39 -10.47 -6.43
N ARG A 375 -11.81 -11.26 -5.53
CA ARG A 375 -12.50 -12.16 -4.61
C ARG A 375 -12.78 -11.57 -3.22
N ALA A 376 -12.40 -10.30 -2.95
CA ALA A 376 -12.45 -9.67 -1.63
C ALA A 376 -13.86 -9.25 -1.16
N GLY A 377 -14.93 -9.60 -1.86
CA GLY A 377 -16.30 -9.24 -1.47
C GLY A 377 -16.46 -7.72 -1.30
N ASP A 378 -17.01 -7.31 -0.17
CA ASP A 378 -17.26 -5.90 0.16
C ASP A 378 -15.98 -5.07 0.36
N LEU A 379 -14.87 -5.69 0.76
CA LEU A 379 -13.55 -5.05 0.86
C LEU A 379 -12.89 -4.79 -0.49
N ARG A 380 -13.32 -5.49 -1.56
CA ARG A 380 -12.70 -5.39 -2.88
C ARG A 380 -12.53 -3.95 -3.36
N PRO A 381 -13.57 -3.09 -3.35
CA PRO A 381 -13.40 -1.73 -3.88
C PRO A 381 -12.38 -0.91 -3.10
N SER A 382 -12.34 -1.03 -1.75
CA SER A 382 -11.44 -0.25 -0.92
C SER A 382 -9.98 -0.70 -1.08
N LEU A 383 -9.70 -2.01 -0.98
CA LEU A 383 -8.35 -2.53 -1.19
C LEU A 383 -7.86 -2.28 -2.62
N THR A 384 -8.76 -2.38 -3.63
CA THR A 384 -8.41 -2.03 -5.01
C THR A 384 -8.08 -0.56 -5.16
N ALA A 385 -8.85 0.35 -4.53
CA ALA A 385 -8.59 1.78 -4.54
C ALA A 385 -7.27 2.12 -3.80
N SER A 386 -6.99 1.46 -2.68
CA SER A 386 -5.72 1.60 -1.96
C SER A 386 -4.53 1.17 -2.85
N LEU A 387 -4.65 0.04 -3.53
CA LEU A 387 -3.60 -0.42 -4.45
C LEU A 387 -3.45 0.50 -5.66
N ILE A 388 -4.54 1.09 -6.21
CA ILE A 388 -4.48 2.12 -7.26
C ILE A 388 -3.72 3.35 -6.74
N GLY A 389 -4.06 3.84 -5.54
CA GLY A 389 -3.39 4.97 -4.91
C GLY A 389 -1.89 4.74 -4.77
N PHE A 390 -1.50 3.54 -4.31
CA PHE A 390 -0.09 3.17 -4.23
C PHE A 390 0.57 3.12 -5.61
N VAL A 391 -0.01 2.43 -6.58
CA VAL A 391 0.58 2.25 -7.92
C VAL A 391 0.78 3.59 -8.62
N VAL A 392 -0.22 4.48 -8.58
CA VAL A 392 -0.11 5.81 -9.19
C VAL A 392 0.88 6.68 -8.42
N GLY A 393 0.87 6.66 -7.08
CA GLY A 393 1.84 7.40 -6.27
C GLY A 393 3.27 6.92 -6.50
N SER A 394 3.48 5.61 -6.57
CA SER A 394 4.80 5.01 -6.80
C SER A 394 5.38 5.27 -8.20
N PHE A 395 4.56 5.74 -9.14
CA PHE A 395 5.05 6.25 -10.43
C PHE A 395 5.86 7.55 -10.29
N PHE A 396 5.71 8.23 -9.15
CA PHE A 396 6.43 9.46 -8.83
C PHE A 396 7.40 9.31 -7.64
N LEU A 397 7.61 8.06 -7.17
CA LEU A 397 8.37 7.75 -5.95
C LEU A 397 9.17 6.45 -6.09
N SER A 398 10.24 6.33 -5.31
CA SER A 398 11.09 5.12 -5.27
C SER A 398 10.61 4.14 -4.20
N LEU A 399 9.40 3.62 -4.33
CA LEU A 399 8.72 2.76 -3.34
C LEU A 399 8.66 1.27 -3.76
N ALA A 400 9.49 0.84 -4.71
CA ALA A 400 9.42 -0.52 -5.25
C ALA A 400 9.61 -1.62 -4.20
N TYR A 401 10.40 -1.35 -3.17
CA TYR A 401 10.72 -2.28 -2.08
C TYR A 401 10.01 -1.98 -0.76
N SER A 402 9.01 -1.07 -0.80
CA SER A 402 8.34 -0.53 0.40
C SER A 402 7.43 -1.56 1.08
N GLU A 403 7.48 -1.63 2.42
CA GLU A 403 6.58 -2.41 3.27
C GLU A 403 5.11 -2.03 3.05
N MET A 404 4.83 -0.79 2.63
CA MET A 404 3.50 -0.31 2.28
C MET A 404 2.89 -1.16 1.16
N LEU A 405 3.64 -1.39 0.06
CA LEU A 405 3.20 -2.23 -1.05
C LEU A 405 3.00 -3.67 -0.61
N TYR A 406 4.03 -4.26 0.03
CA TYR A 406 4.01 -5.69 0.34
C TYR A 406 2.99 -6.04 1.43
N THR A 407 2.58 -5.08 2.26
CA THR A 407 1.41 -5.24 3.15
C THR A 407 0.10 -5.31 2.35
N LEU A 408 -0.11 -4.44 1.34
CA LEU A 408 -1.30 -4.52 0.48
C LEU A 408 -1.32 -5.83 -0.34
N VAL A 409 -0.16 -6.26 -0.85
CA VAL A 409 0.00 -7.56 -1.53
C VAL A 409 -0.36 -8.71 -0.58
N ALA A 410 0.10 -8.67 0.67
CA ALA A 410 -0.21 -9.67 1.68
C ALA A 410 -1.72 -9.73 2.00
N LEU A 411 -2.39 -8.58 2.12
CA LEU A 411 -3.85 -8.54 2.28
C LEU A 411 -4.58 -9.13 1.07
N ALA A 412 -4.10 -8.87 -0.15
CA ALA A 412 -4.67 -9.44 -1.37
C ALA A 412 -4.51 -10.97 -1.42
N VAL A 413 -3.32 -11.49 -1.08
CA VAL A 413 -3.05 -12.94 -0.96
C VAL A 413 -3.92 -13.57 0.14
N GLY A 414 -4.05 -12.91 1.30
CA GLY A 414 -4.90 -13.35 2.40
C GLY A 414 -6.36 -13.49 1.99
N VAL A 415 -6.89 -12.50 1.25
CA VAL A 415 -8.25 -12.58 0.66
C VAL A 415 -8.37 -13.78 -0.27
N GLN A 416 -7.42 -13.97 -1.19
CA GLN A 416 -7.43 -15.07 -2.14
C GLN A 416 -7.44 -16.42 -1.40
N LYS A 417 -6.63 -16.57 -0.36
CA LYS A 417 -6.55 -17.76 0.49
C LYS A 417 -7.89 -18.11 1.12
N VAL A 418 -8.50 -17.17 1.86
CA VAL A 418 -9.74 -17.43 2.61
C VAL A 418 -10.95 -17.68 1.69
N THR A 419 -10.96 -17.10 0.49
CA THR A 419 -12.03 -17.33 -0.48
C THR A 419 -11.87 -18.65 -1.23
N ALA A 420 -10.63 -19.10 -1.47
CA ALA A 420 -10.37 -20.42 -2.06
C ALA A 420 -10.80 -21.55 -1.12
N THR A 421 -10.49 -21.45 0.18
CA THR A 421 -10.87 -22.44 1.19
C THR A 421 -12.39 -22.61 1.28
N ARG A 422 -13.16 -21.54 1.14
CA ARG A 422 -14.64 -21.61 1.13
C ARG A 422 -15.22 -22.35 -0.08
N GLN A 423 -14.54 -22.40 -1.21
CA GLN A 423 -15.02 -23.09 -2.42
C GLN A 423 -14.77 -24.61 -2.39
N VAL A 424 -13.82 -25.05 -1.58
CA VAL A 424 -13.46 -26.50 -1.47
C VAL A 424 -14.35 -27.25 -0.48
N GLN A 425 -15.02 -26.55 0.46
CA GLN A 425 -15.97 -27.23 1.36
C GLN A 425 -17.25 -27.57 0.57
N PRO A 426 -17.62 -28.88 0.42
CA PRO A 426 -18.87 -29.25 -0.21
C PRO A 426 -20.05 -28.67 0.58
N ARG A 427 -21.02 -28.12 -0.14
CA ARG A 427 -22.30 -27.73 0.47
C ARG A 427 -22.84 -28.97 1.19
N PRO A 428 -23.30 -28.89 2.46
CA PRO A 428 -24.00 -29.99 3.06
C PRO A 428 -25.17 -30.33 2.13
N CYS A 429 -25.17 -31.56 1.61
CA CYS A 429 -26.33 -32.08 0.93
C CYS A 429 -27.49 -31.95 1.91
N CYS A 430 -28.56 -31.27 1.51
CA CYS A 430 -29.83 -31.38 2.21
C CYS A 430 -30.17 -32.87 2.23
N GLU A 431 -29.97 -33.52 3.37
CA GLU A 431 -30.61 -34.82 3.62
C GLU A 431 -32.09 -34.61 3.37
N SER A 432 -32.58 -35.27 2.32
CA SER A 432 -33.97 -35.38 2.01
C SER A 432 -34.70 -35.94 3.24
N LEU A 433 -35.49 -35.06 3.87
CA LEU A 433 -36.50 -35.52 4.85
C LEU A 433 -37.43 -36.50 4.16
N ASN A 434 -37.27 -37.78 4.51
CA ASN A 434 -38.34 -38.77 4.39
C ASN A 434 -39.31 -38.63 5.55
#